data_79753b0fec05a5c872d1d32bb2f7fec1
#
_entry.id   79753b0fec05a5c872d1d32bb2f7fec1
#
_cell.length_a   1.000
_cell.length_b   1.000
_cell.length_c   1.000
_cell.angle_alpha   90.00
_cell.angle_beta   90.00
_cell.angle_gamma   90.00
#
_symmetry.space_group_name_H-M   'P 1'
#
loop_
_entity.id
_entity.type
_entity.pdbx_description
1 polymer ?
#
loop_
_entity_poly.entity_id
_entity_poly.type
_entity_poly.pdbx_seq_one_letter_code
_entity_poly.pdbx_strand_id
1 'polypeptide(L)'
;MDKELDLAVTCYGKVKPLKYDLVLLPWGATEPHNLHLPYLTDCILSHDIALDAAKMAKTHYGIRCMVLPYVTAGSQNPGQRGLDFCIHYRYETQKAILSDIVASLYAQGYRKMVIINGHGGNTFKSMIRDLSLDYPDFLIASSEWFAFVPAKEYFDEPGDHADELETSVMMHYHPELVNLDEAGNGDYKKFTSQMLNEKVAWIPRNWQKVSQDTGIGLSLIHISEPTRPRLIS
;
A
#
# COMPACT_ATOMS: atom_id res chain seq x y z
N MET A 1 18.16 -7.38 -12.87
CA MET A 1 17.44 -7.01 -11.62
C MET A 1 18.35 -6.14 -10.78
N ASP A 2 17.96 -4.90 -10.49
CA ASP A 2 18.74 -3.94 -9.67
C ASP A 2 18.63 -4.31 -8.19
N LYS A 3 19.17 -5.49 -7.81
CA LYS A 3 19.07 -6.02 -6.44
C LYS A 3 19.62 -5.07 -5.37
N GLU A 4 20.49 -4.14 -5.77
CA GLU A 4 21.02 -3.12 -4.85
C GLU A 4 20.01 -2.05 -4.44
N LEU A 5 18.83 -1.99 -5.08
CA LEU A 5 17.74 -1.08 -4.70
C LEU A 5 16.74 -1.71 -3.73
N ASP A 6 16.77 -3.02 -3.54
CA ASP A 6 15.84 -3.76 -2.71
C ASP A 6 16.55 -4.39 -1.52
N LEU A 7 16.27 -3.85 -0.33
CA LEU A 7 16.90 -4.31 0.92
C LEU A 7 16.46 -5.74 1.30
N ALA A 8 15.31 -6.20 0.86
CA ALA A 8 14.82 -7.55 1.17
C ALA A 8 15.67 -8.66 0.52
N VAL A 9 16.34 -8.36 -0.60
CA VAL A 9 17.09 -9.36 -1.39
C VAL A 9 18.55 -9.00 -1.62
N THR A 10 19.01 -7.82 -1.17
CA THR A 10 20.40 -7.41 -1.27
C THR A 10 21.19 -7.81 -0.02
N CYS A 11 22.49 -7.60 -0.04
CA CYS A 11 23.37 -7.85 1.10
C CYS A 11 24.26 -6.64 1.41
N TYR A 12 24.74 -6.55 2.65
CA TYR A 12 25.55 -5.43 3.13
C TYR A 12 26.76 -5.12 2.25
N GLY A 13 27.42 -6.14 1.71
CA GLY A 13 28.57 -5.97 0.81
C GLY A 13 28.22 -5.24 -0.49
N LYS A 14 26.97 -5.31 -0.96
CA LYS A 14 26.48 -4.57 -2.13
C LYS A 14 26.02 -3.15 -1.78
N VAL A 15 25.48 -2.96 -0.58
CA VAL A 15 24.97 -1.67 -0.12
C VAL A 15 26.10 -0.75 0.36
N LYS A 16 27.07 -1.29 1.11
CA LYS A 16 28.14 -0.52 1.76
C LYS A 16 28.89 0.47 0.86
N PRO A 17 29.28 0.14 -0.40
CA PRO A 17 30.02 1.05 -1.26
C PRO A 17 29.12 2.12 -1.94
N LEU A 18 27.81 2.03 -1.80
CA LEU A 18 26.84 2.88 -2.49
C LEU A 18 26.33 3.98 -1.56
N LYS A 19 25.92 5.10 -2.18
CA LYS A 19 25.18 6.16 -1.49
C LYS A 19 23.75 6.16 -2.00
N TYR A 20 22.82 6.33 -1.07
CA TYR A 20 21.39 6.42 -1.35
C TYR A 20 20.90 7.81 -0.98
N ASP A 21 20.12 8.41 -1.88
CA ASP A 21 19.60 9.77 -1.75
C ASP A 21 18.27 9.81 -1.02
N LEU A 22 17.52 8.70 -1.09
CA LEU A 22 16.16 8.57 -0.60
C LEU A 22 15.90 7.13 -0.13
N VAL A 23 15.09 7.01 0.90
CA VAL A 23 14.56 5.72 1.36
C VAL A 23 13.07 5.62 1.02
N LEU A 24 12.63 4.51 0.44
CA LEU A 24 11.24 4.18 0.21
C LEU A 24 10.83 3.11 1.23
N LEU A 25 9.76 3.37 1.98
CA LEU A 25 9.20 2.46 2.97
C LEU A 25 7.82 1.97 2.52
N PRO A 26 7.72 0.79 1.90
CA PRO A 26 6.43 0.18 1.62
C PRO A 26 5.71 -0.16 2.92
N TRP A 27 4.41 0.15 2.99
CA TRP A 27 3.61 -0.10 4.18
C TRP A 27 2.19 -0.50 3.79
N GLY A 28 1.80 -1.71 4.11
CA GLY A 28 0.48 -2.26 3.82
C GLY A 28 -0.26 -2.68 5.08
N ALA A 29 -0.98 -3.80 4.96
CA ALA A 29 -1.70 -4.47 6.03
C ALA A 29 -1.69 -5.99 5.83
N THR A 30 -2.14 -6.74 6.83
CA THR A 30 -2.45 -8.16 6.73
C THR A 30 -3.95 -8.32 6.85
N GLU A 31 -4.64 -8.44 5.72
CA GLU A 31 -6.10 -8.52 5.67
C GLU A 31 -6.61 -9.32 4.47
N PRO A 32 -7.82 -9.91 4.55
CA PRO A 32 -8.45 -10.55 3.40
C PRO A 32 -8.76 -9.53 2.30
N HIS A 33 -8.46 -9.91 1.04
CA HIS A 33 -8.75 -9.12 -0.15
C HIS A 33 -9.67 -9.91 -1.07
N ASN A 34 -10.98 -9.85 -0.83
CA ASN A 34 -11.97 -10.70 -1.47
C ASN A 34 -11.56 -12.18 -1.26
N LEU A 35 -11.89 -13.08 -2.16
CA LEU A 35 -11.53 -14.50 -2.08
C LEU A 35 -10.40 -14.88 -3.04
N HIS A 36 -9.93 -13.94 -3.88
CA HIS A 36 -9.03 -14.19 -5.00
C HIS A 36 -7.64 -13.56 -4.88
N LEU A 37 -7.45 -12.58 -4.00
CA LEU A 37 -6.15 -11.95 -3.78
C LEU A 37 -5.51 -12.40 -2.46
N PRO A 38 -4.18 -12.41 -2.36
CA PRO A 38 -3.49 -12.80 -1.14
C PRO A 38 -3.69 -11.78 0.00
N TYR A 39 -3.55 -12.25 1.24
CA TYR A 39 -3.64 -11.41 2.45
C TYR A 39 -2.66 -10.24 2.49
N LEU A 40 -1.54 -10.34 1.79
CA LEU A 40 -0.50 -9.32 1.75
C LEU A 40 -0.56 -8.45 0.49
N THR A 41 -1.68 -8.40 -0.22
CA THR A 41 -1.85 -7.57 -1.43
C THR A 41 -1.32 -6.15 -1.23
N ASP A 42 -1.73 -5.46 -0.18
CA ASP A 42 -1.27 -4.11 0.16
C ASP A 42 0.26 -3.99 0.26
N CYS A 43 0.87 -5.01 0.87
CA CYS A 43 2.31 -5.04 1.10
C CYS A 43 3.09 -5.32 -0.18
N ILE A 44 2.61 -6.30 -0.95
CA ILE A 44 3.22 -6.72 -2.22
C ILE A 44 3.16 -5.55 -3.20
N LEU A 45 1.99 -4.98 -3.43
CA LEU A 45 1.82 -3.88 -4.38
C LEU A 45 2.61 -2.63 -3.98
N SER A 46 2.57 -2.23 -2.71
CA SER A 46 3.37 -1.08 -2.26
C SER A 46 4.87 -1.28 -2.44
N HIS A 47 5.36 -2.52 -2.29
CA HIS A 47 6.76 -2.87 -2.48
C HIS A 47 7.16 -2.86 -3.95
N ASP A 48 6.39 -3.49 -4.84
CA ASP A 48 6.71 -3.57 -6.26
C ASP A 48 6.65 -2.19 -6.94
N ILE A 49 5.63 -1.40 -6.60
CA ILE A 49 5.51 -0.01 -7.06
C ILE A 49 6.69 0.83 -6.55
N ALA A 50 7.11 0.66 -5.29
CA ALA A 50 8.30 1.35 -4.78
C ALA A 50 9.58 0.94 -5.53
N LEU A 51 9.73 -0.35 -5.89
CA LEU A 51 10.86 -0.84 -6.67
C LEU A 51 10.88 -0.25 -8.08
N ASP A 52 9.75 -0.17 -8.75
CA ASP A 52 9.67 0.42 -10.08
C ASP A 52 9.94 1.93 -10.03
N ALA A 53 9.40 2.62 -9.03
CA ALA A 53 9.71 4.03 -8.78
C ALA A 53 11.22 4.24 -8.52
N ALA A 54 11.87 3.36 -7.75
CA ALA A 54 13.31 3.42 -7.50
C ALA A 54 14.14 3.19 -8.76
N LYS A 55 13.75 2.24 -9.63
CA LYS A 55 14.40 1.99 -10.94
C LYS A 55 14.25 3.20 -11.86
N MET A 56 13.05 3.76 -11.95
CA MET A 56 12.78 4.96 -12.75
C MET A 56 13.57 6.17 -12.25
N ALA A 57 13.61 6.41 -10.93
CA ALA A 57 14.38 7.49 -10.34
C ALA A 57 15.87 7.37 -10.65
N LYS A 58 16.43 6.16 -10.59
CA LYS A 58 17.82 5.88 -10.95
C LYS A 58 18.07 6.12 -12.42
N THR A 59 17.21 5.62 -13.30
CA THR A 59 17.39 5.65 -14.75
C THR A 59 17.23 7.06 -15.33
N HIS A 60 16.21 7.81 -14.91
CA HIS A 60 15.87 9.09 -15.49
C HIS A 60 16.52 10.28 -14.80
N TYR A 61 16.81 10.15 -13.49
CA TYR A 61 17.29 11.28 -12.68
C TYR A 61 18.62 11.03 -11.97
N GLY A 62 19.18 9.81 -12.07
CA GLY A 62 20.40 9.44 -11.35
C GLY A 62 20.21 9.35 -9.83
N ILE A 63 18.97 9.39 -9.33
CA ILE A 63 18.63 9.31 -7.91
C ILE A 63 18.60 7.84 -7.48
N ARG A 64 19.40 7.48 -6.49
CA ARG A 64 19.40 6.12 -5.97
C ARG A 64 18.51 6.03 -4.72
N CYS A 65 17.42 5.28 -4.83
CA CYS A 65 16.54 4.98 -3.72
C CYS A 65 16.83 3.59 -3.13
N MET A 66 16.73 3.46 -1.80
CA MET A 66 16.69 2.14 -1.16
C MET A 66 15.25 1.83 -0.80
N VAL A 67 14.73 0.72 -1.30
CA VAL A 67 13.43 0.19 -0.89
C VAL A 67 13.62 -0.73 0.31
N LEU A 68 13.00 -0.40 1.43
CA LEU A 68 13.01 -1.22 2.64
C LEU A 68 12.04 -2.42 2.49
N PRO A 69 12.22 -3.48 3.29
CA PRO A 69 11.19 -4.50 3.44
C PRO A 69 9.85 -3.86 3.84
N TYR A 70 8.75 -4.38 3.30
CA TYR A 70 7.43 -3.83 3.61
C TYR A 70 7.03 -4.08 5.08
N VAL A 71 6.23 -3.15 5.61
CA VAL A 71 5.63 -3.25 6.94
C VAL A 71 4.20 -3.74 6.81
N THR A 72 3.87 -4.83 7.53
CA THR A 72 2.56 -5.48 7.47
C THR A 72 1.55 -4.95 8.50
N ALA A 73 1.92 -3.90 9.24
CA ALA A 73 1.17 -3.37 10.37
C ALA A 73 0.08 -2.39 9.93
N GLY A 74 -1.11 -2.89 9.62
CA GLY A 74 -2.26 -2.09 9.17
C GLY A 74 -3.33 -1.86 10.26
N SER A 75 -4.10 -0.78 10.10
CA SER A 75 -5.24 -0.43 10.94
C SER A 75 -6.54 -0.88 10.28
N GLN A 76 -7.25 -1.81 10.91
CA GLN A 76 -8.43 -2.47 10.35
C GLN A 76 -9.74 -1.84 10.82
N ASN A 77 -10.77 -1.90 9.97
CA ASN A 77 -12.12 -1.49 10.34
C ASN A 77 -12.78 -2.45 11.35
N PRO A 78 -13.76 -1.99 12.15
CA PRO A 78 -14.60 -2.88 12.95
C PRO A 78 -15.24 -3.97 12.09
N GLY A 79 -15.25 -5.19 12.60
CA GLY A 79 -15.74 -6.37 11.87
C GLY A 79 -14.66 -7.15 11.13
N GLN A 80 -13.60 -6.49 10.64
CA GLN A 80 -12.47 -7.21 10.01
C GLN A 80 -11.71 -8.09 11.02
N ARG A 81 -11.64 -7.69 12.29
CA ARG A 81 -11.01 -8.51 13.35
C ARG A 81 -11.67 -9.88 13.58
N GLY A 82 -12.88 -10.09 13.09
CA GLY A 82 -13.56 -11.38 13.12
C GLY A 82 -13.30 -12.25 11.89
N LEU A 83 -12.52 -11.75 10.94
CA LEU A 83 -12.07 -12.51 9.77
C LEU A 83 -10.77 -13.24 10.12
N ASP A 84 -10.65 -14.48 9.69
CA ASP A 84 -9.49 -15.30 9.98
C ASP A 84 -8.22 -14.62 9.50
N PHE A 85 -7.18 -14.63 10.33
CA PHE A 85 -5.85 -14.06 10.06
C PHE A 85 -5.81 -12.56 9.69
N CYS A 86 -6.91 -11.82 9.79
CA CYS A 86 -6.90 -10.37 9.68
C CYS A 86 -6.29 -9.75 10.94
N ILE A 87 -5.18 -9.04 10.80
CA ILE A 87 -4.41 -8.54 11.95
C ILE A 87 -4.53 -7.02 12.03
N HIS A 88 -5.07 -6.54 13.15
CA HIS A 88 -5.17 -5.12 13.46
C HIS A 88 -4.01 -4.66 14.33
N TYR A 89 -3.31 -3.63 13.88
CA TYR A 89 -2.32 -2.91 14.68
C TYR A 89 -2.86 -1.55 15.11
N ARG A 90 -2.72 -1.25 16.40
CA ARG A 90 -3.12 0.04 16.96
C ARG A 90 -2.20 1.16 16.48
N TYR A 91 -2.69 2.39 16.56
CA TYR A 91 -1.93 3.59 16.20
C TYR A 91 -0.59 3.67 16.93
N GLU A 92 -0.57 3.38 18.23
CA GLU A 92 0.65 3.44 19.05
C GLU A 92 1.71 2.45 18.57
N THR A 93 1.30 1.25 18.15
CA THR A 93 2.21 0.24 17.62
C THR A 93 2.77 0.68 16.27
N GLN A 94 1.93 1.18 15.37
CA GLN A 94 2.39 1.68 14.07
C GLN A 94 3.33 2.89 14.25
N LYS A 95 2.99 3.82 15.17
CA LYS A 95 3.84 4.96 15.50
C LYS A 95 5.19 4.51 16.06
N ALA A 96 5.22 3.51 16.93
CA ALA A 96 6.47 2.97 17.47
C ALA A 96 7.36 2.37 16.37
N ILE A 97 6.78 1.55 15.49
CA ILE A 97 7.51 0.96 14.35
C ILE A 97 8.10 2.07 13.46
N LEU A 98 7.30 3.07 13.09
CA LEU A 98 7.76 4.17 12.25
C LEU A 98 8.85 4.99 12.93
N SER A 99 8.71 5.25 14.24
CA SER A 99 9.69 6.01 15.02
C SER A 99 11.05 5.30 15.10
N ASP A 100 11.04 3.99 15.29
CA ASP A 100 12.27 3.18 15.36
C ASP A 100 12.98 3.14 13.99
N ILE A 101 12.23 3.05 12.90
CA ILE A 101 12.77 3.11 11.53
C ILE A 101 13.41 4.48 11.28
N VAL A 102 12.70 5.57 11.60
CA VAL A 102 13.21 6.94 11.41
C VAL A 102 14.45 7.18 12.26
N ALA A 103 14.43 6.81 13.54
CA ALA A 103 15.59 6.95 14.43
C ALA A 103 16.81 6.23 13.89
N SER A 104 16.63 5.00 13.40
CA SER A 104 17.69 4.18 12.83
C SER A 104 18.28 4.82 11.57
N LEU A 105 17.42 5.25 10.63
CA LEU A 105 17.85 5.91 9.40
C LEU A 105 18.54 7.26 9.68
N TYR A 106 18.02 8.01 10.64
CA TYR A 106 18.61 9.29 11.05
C TYR A 106 20.02 9.12 11.61
N ALA A 107 20.22 8.13 12.49
CA ALA A 107 21.53 7.79 13.05
C ALA A 107 22.54 7.33 11.99
N GLN A 108 22.06 6.73 10.89
CA GLN A 108 22.85 6.32 9.73
C GLN A 108 23.15 7.46 8.74
N GLY A 109 22.62 8.66 8.98
CA GLY A 109 22.86 9.84 8.15
C GLY A 109 21.84 10.06 7.04
N TYR A 110 20.81 9.22 6.91
CA TYR A 110 19.71 9.45 5.97
C TYR A 110 18.84 10.61 6.45
N ARG A 111 18.29 11.39 5.50
CA ARG A 111 17.49 12.58 5.78
C ARG A 111 16.22 12.68 4.94
N LYS A 112 15.90 11.65 4.13
CA LYS A 112 14.72 11.66 3.27
C LYS A 112 14.10 10.27 3.22
N MET A 113 12.79 10.19 3.48
CA MET A 113 12.03 8.95 3.36
C MET A 113 10.64 9.25 2.78
N VAL A 114 10.15 8.35 1.94
CA VAL A 114 8.76 8.33 1.48
C VAL A 114 8.13 7.01 1.88
N ILE A 115 7.01 7.08 2.59
CA ILE A 115 6.16 5.92 2.88
C ILE A 115 5.28 5.69 1.66
N ILE A 116 5.35 4.50 1.07
CA ILE A 116 4.46 4.07 0.00
C ILE A 116 3.35 3.25 0.66
N ASN A 117 2.22 3.91 0.90
CA ASN A 117 1.08 3.30 1.58
C ASN A 117 0.24 2.48 0.60
N GLY A 118 0.00 1.22 0.94
CA GLY A 118 -0.87 0.30 0.21
C GLY A 118 -2.25 0.11 0.85
N HIS A 119 -2.46 0.56 2.10
CA HIS A 119 -3.68 0.26 2.86
C HIS A 119 -4.46 1.53 3.22
N GLY A 120 -5.72 1.59 2.78
CA GLY A 120 -6.58 2.75 3.02
C GLY A 120 -6.94 3.02 4.50
N GLY A 121 -6.79 2.02 5.37
CA GLY A 121 -6.99 2.16 6.82
C GLY A 121 -5.84 2.85 7.55
N ASN A 122 -4.67 2.97 6.94
CA ASN A 122 -3.50 3.60 7.53
C ASN A 122 -3.59 5.13 7.46
N THR A 123 -3.02 5.82 8.46
CA THR A 123 -2.91 7.28 8.47
C THR A 123 -1.59 7.72 9.10
N PHE A 124 -0.74 8.34 8.31
CA PHE A 124 0.61 8.74 8.74
C PHE A 124 0.73 10.22 9.11
N LYS A 125 -0.25 11.06 8.73
CA LYS A 125 -0.15 12.53 8.86
C LYS A 125 0.19 13.00 10.27
N SER A 126 -0.45 12.43 11.29
CA SER A 126 -0.17 12.79 12.68
C SER A 126 1.19 12.26 13.16
N MET A 127 1.54 11.02 12.77
CA MET A 127 2.85 10.45 13.10
C MET A 127 4.00 11.27 12.48
N ILE A 128 3.84 11.67 11.21
CA ILE A 128 4.84 12.49 10.51
C ILE A 128 4.99 13.85 11.18
N ARG A 129 3.89 14.49 11.62
CA ARG A 129 3.97 15.76 12.35
C ARG A 129 4.78 15.65 13.62
N ASP A 130 4.54 14.59 14.42
CA ASP A 130 5.29 14.36 15.67
C ASP A 130 6.76 14.12 15.37
N LEU A 131 7.07 13.23 14.42
CA LEU A 131 8.44 12.93 14.04
C LEU A 131 9.19 14.12 13.43
N SER A 132 8.48 15.04 12.76
CA SER A 132 9.08 16.28 12.24
C SER A 132 9.48 17.26 13.35
N LEU A 133 8.91 17.16 14.55
CA LEU A 133 9.36 17.91 15.71
C LEU A 133 10.63 17.30 16.30
N ASP A 134 10.72 15.96 16.34
CA ASP A 134 11.87 15.24 16.88
C ASP A 134 13.07 15.27 15.91
N TYR A 135 12.80 15.27 14.59
CA TYR A 135 13.79 15.21 13.50
C TYR A 135 13.55 16.32 12.46
N PRO A 136 13.78 17.61 12.79
CA PRO A 136 13.38 18.73 11.93
C PRO A 136 14.12 18.82 10.58
N ASP A 137 15.26 18.16 10.44
CA ASP A 137 16.04 18.05 9.19
C ASP A 137 15.82 16.73 8.45
N PHE A 138 14.85 15.90 8.89
CA PHE A 138 14.47 14.66 8.21
C PHE A 138 13.15 14.85 7.47
N LEU A 139 13.18 14.86 6.14
CA LEU A 139 11.99 14.91 5.30
C LEU A 139 11.27 13.56 5.30
N ILE A 140 10.06 13.52 5.81
CA ILE A 140 9.17 12.34 5.74
C ILE A 140 7.92 12.73 4.94
N ALA A 141 7.64 11.96 3.89
CA ALA A 141 6.40 12.06 3.13
C ALA A 141 5.64 10.74 3.14
N SER A 142 4.33 10.75 2.93
CA SER A 142 3.54 9.56 2.62
C SER A 142 2.81 9.75 1.30
N SER A 143 2.73 8.68 0.54
CA SER A 143 2.04 8.62 -0.73
C SER A 143 1.17 7.38 -0.76
N GLU A 144 -0.07 7.52 -1.22
CA GLU A 144 -1.05 6.45 -1.38
C GLU A 144 -1.05 6.04 -2.85
N TRP A 145 -0.47 4.87 -3.17
CA TRP A 145 -0.29 4.48 -4.57
C TRP A 145 -1.61 4.37 -5.34
N PHE A 146 -2.66 3.90 -4.68
CA PHE A 146 -4.00 3.76 -5.24
C PHE A 146 -4.70 5.10 -5.55
N ALA A 147 -4.11 6.21 -5.14
CA ALA A 147 -4.60 7.56 -5.43
C ALA A 147 -3.81 8.29 -6.54
N PHE A 148 -2.84 7.63 -7.19
CA PHE A 148 -2.02 8.26 -8.23
C PHE A 148 -2.80 8.63 -9.49
N VAL A 149 -3.82 7.83 -9.80
CA VAL A 149 -4.69 8.06 -10.94
C VAL A 149 -6.16 7.97 -10.51
N PRO A 150 -7.07 8.70 -11.15
CA PRO A 150 -8.49 8.58 -10.88
C PRO A 150 -9.00 7.23 -11.38
N ALA A 151 -9.26 6.28 -10.48
CA ALA A 151 -9.68 4.92 -10.86
C ALA A 151 -10.89 4.92 -11.82
N LYS A 152 -11.80 5.88 -11.68
CA LYS A 152 -13.00 6.06 -12.56
C LYS A 152 -12.68 6.32 -14.03
N GLU A 153 -11.48 6.74 -14.37
CA GLU A 153 -11.06 6.97 -15.77
C GLU A 153 -10.57 5.69 -16.43
N TYR A 154 -10.29 4.64 -15.64
CA TYR A 154 -9.66 3.41 -16.10
C TYR A 154 -10.49 2.15 -15.85
N PHE A 155 -11.39 2.19 -14.86
CA PHE A 155 -12.17 1.05 -14.42
C PHE A 155 -13.68 1.39 -14.41
N ASP A 156 -14.51 0.40 -14.77
CA ASP A 156 -15.95 0.57 -14.86
C ASP A 156 -16.64 0.49 -13.49
N GLU A 157 -16.11 -0.36 -12.61
CA GLU A 157 -16.59 -0.56 -11.23
C GLU A 157 -15.50 -0.19 -10.20
N PRO A 158 -15.15 1.11 -10.10
CA PRO A 158 -14.15 1.53 -9.14
C PRO A 158 -14.65 1.31 -7.71
N GLY A 159 -13.90 0.52 -6.98
CA GLY A 159 -14.14 0.23 -5.58
C GLY A 159 -13.19 0.97 -4.65
N ASP A 160 -12.88 0.34 -3.54
CA ASP A 160 -11.84 0.79 -2.62
C ASP A 160 -11.18 -0.36 -1.82
N HIS A 161 -11.45 -1.62 -2.20
CA HIS A 161 -10.81 -2.78 -1.58
C HIS A 161 -10.99 -4.05 -2.42
N ALA A 162 -9.89 -4.70 -2.76
CA ALA A 162 -9.84 -5.88 -3.64
C ALA A 162 -10.66 -5.65 -4.93
N ASP A 163 -10.59 -4.44 -5.43
CA ASP A 163 -11.33 -3.96 -6.59
C ASP A 163 -10.60 -4.25 -7.91
N GLU A 164 -11.12 -3.70 -9.01
CA GLU A 164 -10.49 -3.84 -10.33
C GLU A 164 -9.08 -3.27 -10.38
N LEU A 165 -8.81 -2.17 -9.66
CA LEU A 165 -7.50 -1.54 -9.63
C LEU A 165 -6.47 -2.47 -8.96
N GLU A 166 -6.73 -2.91 -7.74
CA GLU A 166 -5.81 -3.80 -7.01
C GLU A 166 -5.63 -5.13 -7.72
N THR A 167 -6.72 -5.73 -8.22
CA THR A 167 -6.66 -6.98 -8.96
C THR A 167 -5.84 -6.83 -10.24
N SER A 168 -6.03 -5.76 -11.01
CA SER A 168 -5.28 -5.52 -12.25
C SER A 168 -3.79 -5.31 -11.99
N VAL A 169 -3.42 -4.58 -10.94
CA VAL A 169 -2.03 -4.34 -10.58
C VAL A 169 -1.37 -5.63 -10.04
N MET A 170 -2.10 -6.43 -9.24
CA MET A 170 -1.63 -7.76 -8.83
C MET A 170 -1.41 -8.68 -10.03
N MET A 171 -2.33 -8.72 -10.98
CA MET A 171 -2.17 -9.49 -12.22
C MET A 171 -0.98 -9.04 -13.08
N HIS A 172 -0.63 -7.75 -13.02
CA HIS A 172 0.55 -7.23 -13.70
C HIS A 172 1.86 -7.74 -13.07
N TYR A 173 1.97 -7.70 -11.75
CA TYR A 173 3.20 -8.07 -11.05
C TYR A 173 3.27 -9.56 -10.71
N HIS A 174 2.16 -10.15 -10.28
CA HIS A 174 2.07 -11.49 -9.71
C HIS A 174 0.81 -12.23 -10.15
N PRO A 175 0.63 -12.50 -11.45
CA PRO A 175 -0.55 -13.24 -11.94
C PRO A 175 -0.71 -14.62 -11.29
N GLU A 176 0.40 -15.23 -10.86
CA GLU A 176 0.42 -16.52 -10.17
C GLU A 176 -0.18 -16.50 -8.76
N LEU A 177 -0.36 -15.31 -8.17
CA LEU A 177 -0.97 -15.12 -6.85
C LEU A 177 -2.46 -14.77 -6.93
N VAL A 178 -3.00 -14.55 -8.12
CA VAL A 178 -4.40 -14.16 -8.33
C VAL A 178 -5.23 -15.36 -8.74
N ASN A 179 -6.26 -15.68 -7.96
CA ASN A 179 -7.17 -16.80 -8.25
C ASN A 179 -8.55 -16.28 -8.67
N LEU A 180 -8.68 -15.82 -9.91
CA LEU A 180 -9.92 -15.21 -10.42
C LEU A 180 -11.14 -16.13 -10.35
N ASP A 181 -10.95 -17.45 -10.43
CA ASP A 181 -12.04 -18.43 -10.36
C ASP A 181 -12.72 -18.44 -8.98
N GLU A 182 -12.03 -17.99 -7.94
CA GLU A 182 -12.55 -17.88 -6.58
C GLU A 182 -13.13 -16.48 -6.27
N ALA A 183 -13.01 -15.51 -7.17
CA ALA A 183 -13.40 -14.14 -6.90
C ALA A 183 -14.90 -14.01 -6.58
N GLY A 184 -15.21 -13.33 -5.48
CA GLY A 184 -16.55 -12.85 -5.20
C GLY A 184 -16.89 -11.64 -6.08
N ASN A 185 -18.14 -11.21 -6.06
CA ASN A 185 -18.62 -10.15 -6.94
C ASN A 185 -18.29 -8.72 -6.46
N GLY A 186 -17.71 -8.58 -5.25
CA GLY A 186 -17.37 -7.29 -4.67
C GLY A 186 -18.57 -6.41 -4.33
N ASP A 187 -19.77 -7.00 -4.19
CA ASP A 187 -20.98 -6.27 -3.81
C ASP A 187 -20.86 -5.65 -2.42
N TYR A 188 -21.26 -4.40 -2.30
CA TYR A 188 -21.17 -3.69 -1.04
C TYR A 188 -22.39 -2.84 -0.73
N LYS A 189 -22.63 -2.58 0.54
CA LYS A 189 -23.69 -1.72 1.03
C LYS A 189 -23.16 -0.33 1.37
N LYS A 190 -23.72 0.70 0.77
CA LYS A 190 -23.47 2.09 1.12
C LYS A 190 -24.05 2.43 2.50
N PHE A 191 -23.56 3.49 3.11
CA PHE A 191 -24.21 4.05 4.30
C PHE A 191 -25.64 4.51 4.00
N THR A 192 -26.53 4.40 4.96
CA THR A 192 -27.87 4.99 4.88
C THR A 192 -27.85 6.52 5.05
N SER A 193 -26.81 7.06 5.67
CA SER A 193 -26.62 8.49 5.88
C SER A 193 -25.95 9.13 4.66
N GLN A 194 -26.59 10.15 4.10
CA GLN A 194 -26.06 10.94 3.00
C GLN A 194 -24.75 11.63 3.39
N MET A 195 -24.64 12.19 4.60
CA MET A 195 -23.44 12.87 5.08
C MET A 195 -22.21 11.94 5.07
N LEU A 196 -22.38 10.65 5.37
CA LEU A 196 -21.30 9.67 5.33
C LEU A 196 -20.91 9.31 3.90
N ASN A 197 -21.89 9.16 3.01
CA ASN A 197 -21.64 8.87 1.59
C ASN A 197 -20.95 10.06 0.89
N GLU A 198 -21.31 11.29 1.25
CA GLU A 198 -20.70 12.53 0.75
C GLU A 198 -19.39 12.90 1.44
N LYS A 199 -18.92 12.08 2.40
CA LYS A 199 -17.70 12.30 3.18
C LYS A 199 -17.68 13.62 3.98
N VAL A 200 -18.85 14.19 4.31
CA VAL A 200 -19.00 15.35 5.21
C VAL A 200 -18.71 14.94 6.66
N ALA A 201 -19.05 13.70 7.02
CA ALA A 201 -18.70 13.08 8.29
C ALA A 201 -18.02 11.74 8.02
N TRP A 202 -17.27 11.24 9.00
CA TRP A 202 -16.56 9.97 8.89
C TRP A 202 -16.83 9.09 10.11
N ILE A 203 -17.04 7.79 9.86
CA ILE A 203 -17.02 6.72 10.86
C ILE A 203 -16.28 5.52 10.28
N PRO A 204 -15.68 4.65 11.10
CA PRO A 204 -15.16 3.39 10.62
C PRO A 204 -16.33 2.50 10.13
N ARG A 205 -16.14 1.85 8.98
CA ARG A 205 -17.14 0.92 8.44
C ARG A 205 -17.22 -0.35 9.29
N ASN A 206 -18.42 -0.86 9.55
CA ASN A 206 -18.57 -2.22 10.07
C ASN A 206 -18.47 -3.19 8.88
N TRP A 207 -17.30 -3.73 8.64
CA TRP A 207 -16.94 -4.43 7.41
C TRP A 207 -17.88 -5.59 7.09
N GLN A 208 -18.22 -6.44 8.07
CA GLN A 208 -19.15 -7.56 7.88
C GLN A 208 -20.56 -7.14 7.47
N LYS A 209 -20.95 -5.88 7.73
CA LYS A 209 -22.22 -5.32 7.29
C LYS A 209 -22.14 -4.65 5.92
N VAL A 210 -20.93 -4.33 5.46
CA VAL A 210 -20.68 -3.63 4.20
C VAL A 210 -20.48 -4.62 3.07
N SER A 211 -19.64 -5.64 3.24
CA SER A 211 -19.32 -6.63 2.23
C SER A 211 -19.43 -8.05 2.80
N GLN A 212 -19.79 -9.01 1.97
CA GLN A 212 -19.89 -10.43 2.35
C GLN A 212 -18.62 -11.22 1.98
N ASP A 213 -17.99 -10.85 0.87
CA ASP A 213 -16.78 -11.47 0.33
C ASP A 213 -15.50 -10.67 0.61
N THR A 214 -15.62 -9.67 1.47
CA THR A 214 -14.58 -8.71 1.85
C THR A 214 -14.15 -7.72 0.75
N GLY A 215 -14.58 -7.89 -0.52
CA GLY A 215 -14.30 -6.98 -1.63
C GLY A 215 -15.28 -5.80 -1.71
N ILE A 216 -14.87 -4.73 -2.38
CA ILE A 216 -15.71 -3.56 -2.70
C ILE A 216 -15.39 -3.08 -4.11
N GLY A 217 -16.32 -3.34 -5.06
CA GLY A 217 -16.21 -2.90 -6.45
C GLY A 217 -15.27 -3.78 -7.28
N LEU A 218 -15.80 -4.90 -7.77
CA LEU A 218 -15.08 -5.80 -8.67
C LEU A 218 -15.99 -6.16 -9.84
N SER A 219 -15.52 -5.91 -11.07
CA SER A 219 -16.15 -6.45 -12.28
C SER A 219 -15.18 -7.38 -12.99
N LEU A 220 -15.51 -8.67 -13.02
CA LEU A 220 -14.68 -9.68 -13.68
C LEU A 220 -14.71 -9.60 -15.19
N ILE A 221 -15.65 -8.86 -15.78
CA ILE A 221 -15.85 -8.75 -17.25
C ILE A 221 -14.64 -8.06 -17.91
N HIS A 222 -13.95 -7.18 -17.19
CA HIS A 222 -12.85 -6.34 -17.72
C HIS A 222 -11.45 -6.78 -17.30
N ILE A 223 -11.33 -7.75 -16.38
CA ILE A 223 -10.04 -8.23 -15.86
C ILE A 223 -9.44 -9.34 -16.74
N SER A 224 -10.18 -9.84 -17.73
CA SER A 224 -9.83 -11.05 -18.51
C SER A 224 -8.63 -10.92 -19.46
N GLU A 225 -7.95 -9.77 -19.54
CA GLU A 225 -6.74 -9.65 -20.38
C GLU A 225 -5.59 -8.92 -19.67
N PRO A 226 -4.46 -9.61 -19.38
CA PRO A 226 -3.27 -8.97 -18.79
C PRO A 226 -2.50 -8.05 -19.74
N THR A 227 -3.10 -7.59 -20.83
CA THR A 227 -2.42 -6.98 -21.97
C THR A 227 -2.60 -5.47 -22.10
N ARG A 228 -3.05 -4.74 -21.08
CA ARG A 228 -3.07 -3.26 -21.16
C ARG A 228 -2.14 -2.59 -20.15
N PRO A 229 -0.87 -2.39 -20.50
CA PRO A 229 -0.02 -1.43 -19.78
C PRO A 229 -0.49 0.00 -20.11
N ARG A 230 -1.62 0.45 -19.56
CA ARG A 230 -2.11 1.83 -19.73
C ARG A 230 -1.76 2.74 -18.56
N LEU A 231 -1.12 2.21 -17.53
CA LEU A 231 -0.88 2.95 -16.29
C LEU A 231 0.58 3.37 -16.05
N ILE A 232 1.51 3.01 -16.94
CA ILE A 232 2.92 3.38 -16.79
C ILE A 232 3.48 3.83 -18.15
N SER A 233 3.10 5.03 -18.57
CA SER A 233 3.83 5.74 -19.63
C SER A 233 4.06 7.19 -19.22
#